data_a22de9fc8c090a411fc33697851c8d3f
#
_entry.id   a22de9fc8c090a411fc33697851c8d3f
#
_cell.length_a   1.000
_cell.length_b   1.000
_cell.length_c   1.000
_cell.angle_alpha   90.00
_cell.angle_beta   90.00
_cell.angle_gamma   90.00
#
_symmetry.space_group_name_H-M   'P 1'
#
loop_
_entity.id
_entity.type
_entity.pdbx_description
1 polymer ?
#
loop_
_entity_poly.entity_id
_entity_poly.type
_entity_poly.pdbx_seq_one_letter_code
_entity_poly.pdbx_strand_id
1 'polypeptide(L)'
;MIVVLGLGCGEQIRNDVDYHKLPVTVVTVGGGLSYGNMGYSHHAVQDYGLMRLLPNILIASPGDPMEVRACLRYLTMNPQPSYLRLGRAGEPCLHKDVPEIAPGKWLLVHSGDGSKRSLLTTGATLAQAQQWLTVASYVGYALHSMPLWGMSAKSLQAPQIASWESIVTIEDHLVDGGFGSWIRESLESSPHLMRRISVRALDSKVCGMVGGQETLFQECIILPFDEQRPK
;
A
#
# COMPACT_ATOMS: atom_id res chain seq x y z
N MET A 1 -18.57 7.40 -1.40
CA MET A 1 -19.05 6.97 -2.74
C MET A 1 -18.00 7.17 -3.84
N ILE A 2 -16.73 7.14 -3.50
CA ILE A 2 -15.66 7.55 -4.42
C ILE A 2 -14.78 6.37 -4.83
N VAL A 3 -14.69 5.30 -4.02
CA VAL A 3 -13.95 4.08 -4.37
C VAL A 3 -14.61 3.31 -5.52
N VAL A 4 -15.94 3.26 -5.54
CA VAL A 4 -16.71 2.66 -6.65
C VAL A 4 -16.45 3.39 -7.97
N LEU A 5 -16.17 4.69 -7.95
CA LEU A 5 -15.83 5.47 -9.14
C LEU A 5 -14.49 5.06 -9.76
N GLY A 6 -13.47 4.74 -8.95
CA GLY A 6 -12.17 4.32 -9.47
C GLY A 6 -12.26 3.04 -10.31
N LEU A 7 -12.99 2.04 -9.83
CA LEU A 7 -13.22 0.79 -10.58
C LEU A 7 -14.22 0.98 -11.71
N GLY A 8 -15.31 1.75 -11.48
CA GLY A 8 -16.35 2.01 -12.48
C GLY A 8 -15.88 2.87 -13.65
N CYS A 9 -14.80 3.64 -13.49
CA CYS A 9 -14.21 4.50 -14.52
C CYS A 9 -12.86 3.97 -15.04
N GLY A 10 -12.56 2.70 -14.84
CA GLY A 10 -11.26 2.12 -15.21
C GLY A 10 -10.93 2.26 -16.70
N GLU A 11 -11.93 2.15 -17.58
CA GLU A 11 -11.77 2.35 -19.02
C GLU A 11 -11.41 3.81 -19.33
N GLN A 12 -12.12 4.76 -18.75
CA GLN A 12 -11.86 6.19 -18.94
C GLN A 12 -10.48 6.59 -18.40
N ILE A 13 -10.09 6.08 -17.22
CA ILE A 13 -8.76 6.32 -16.66
C ILE A 13 -7.69 5.78 -17.63
N ARG A 14 -7.88 4.58 -18.17
CA ARG A 14 -6.95 3.98 -19.12
C ARG A 14 -6.89 4.77 -20.43
N ASN A 15 -8.03 5.06 -21.05
CA ASN A 15 -8.10 5.61 -22.38
C ASN A 15 -7.89 7.14 -22.39
N ASP A 16 -8.45 7.85 -21.42
CA ASP A 16 -8.45 9.30 -21.44
C ASP A 16 -7.28 9.89 -20.61
N VAL A 17 -6.87 9.24 -19.52
CA VAL A 17 -5.81 9.76 -18.65
C VAL A 17 -4.46 9.10 -18.95
N ASP A 18 -4.38 7.77 -18.82
CA ASP A 18 -3.10 7.05 -18.93
C ASP A 18 -2.55 7.06 -20.36
N TYR A 19 -3.38 6.69 -21.36
CA TYR A 19 -2.96 6.62 -22.75
C TYR A 19 -2.46 7.96 -23.29
N HIS A 20 -3.17 9.07 -22.98
CA HIS A 20 -2.79 10.41 -23.41
C HIS A 20 -1.78 11.09 -22.48
N LYS A 21 -1.35 10.42 -21.41
CA LYS A 21 -0.41 10.94 -20.39
C LYS A 21 -0.84 12.31 -19.84
N LEU A 22 -2.12 12.47 -19.60
CA LEU A 22 -2.66 13.74 -19.11
C LEU A 22 -2.23 14.00 -17.66
N PRO A 23 -1.96 15.26 -17.29
CA PRO A 23 -1.60 15.62 -15.91
C PRO A 23 -2.84 15.65 -14.99
N VAL A 24 -3.53 14.52 -14.91
CA VAL A 24 -4.76 14.33 -14.13
C VAL A 24 -4.48 13.44 -12.94
N THR A 25 -4.89 13.88 -11.76
CA THR A 25 -4.90 13.07 -10.55
C THR A 25 -6.32 12.61 -10.24
N VAL A 26 -6.56 11.31 -10.33
CA VAL A 26 -7.82 10.68 -9.89
C VAL A 26 -7.74 10.51 -8.38
N VAL A 27 -8.60 11.20 -7.62
CA VAL A 27 -8.63 11.15 -6.16
C VAL A 27 -9.77 10.25 -5.70
N THR A 28 -9.45 9.27 -4.87
CA THR A 28 -10.43 8.38 -4.24
C THR A 28 -10.32 8.43 -2.72
N VAL A 29 -11.44 8.24 -2.03
CA VAL A 29 -11.53 8.19 -0.57
C VAL A 29 -12.15 6.87 -0.14
N GLY A 30 -11.65 6.28 0.92
CA GLY A 30 -12.14 5.00 1.44
C GLY A 30 -11.40 3.79 0.90
N GLY A 31 -10.09 3.92 0.70
CA GLY A 31 -9.22 2.80 0.31
C GLY A 31 -9.37 1.60 1.25
N GLY A 32 -9.15 0.40 0.73
CA GLY A 32 -9.21 -0.84 1.48
C GLY A 32 -10.58 -1.13 2.07
N LEU A 33 -10.61 -1.32 3.37
CA LEU A 33 -11.79 -1.68 4.16
C LEU A 33 -12.39 -0.50 4.94
N SER A 34 -12.04 0.74 4.58
CA SER A 34 -12.50 1.95 5.29
C SER A 34 -14.03 2.05 5.43
N TYR A 35 -14.76 1.49 4.49
CA TYR A 35 -16.22 1.39 4.48
C TYR A 35 -16.73 -0.06 4.57
N GLY A 36 -16.01 -0.91 5.29
CA GLY A 36 -16.30 -2.34 5.42
C GLY A 36 -17.71 -2.66 5.90
N ASN A 37 -18.30 -1.79 6.74
CA ASN A 37 -19.69 -1.91 7.20
C ASN A 37 -20.75 -1.83 6.09
N MET A 38 -20.38 -1.34 4.91
CA MET A 38 -21.25 -1.23 3.74
C MET A 38 -21.14 -2.43 2.78
N GLY A 39 -20.27 -3.37 3.10
CA GLY A 39 -20.06 -4.59 2.32
C GLY A 39 -19.22 -4.40 1.05
N TYR A 40 -19.14 -5.46 0.26
CA TYR A 40 -18.21 -5.57 -0.88
C TYR A 40 -18.30 -4.44 -1.92
N SER A 41 -19.49 -3.92 -2.16
CA SER A 41 -19.67 -2.78 -3.09
C SER A 41 -18.90 -1.52 -2.68
N HIS A 42 -18.41 -1.47 -1.43
CA HIS A 42 -17.63 -0.36 -0.88
C HIS A 42 -16.22 -0.77 -0.43
N HIS A 43 -15.83 -2.04 -0.62
CA HIS A 43 -14.48 -2.50 -0.39
C HIS A 43 -13.58 -2.10 -1.57
N ALA A 44 -12.56 -1.29 -1.33
CA ALA A 44 -11.54 -0.93 -2.32
C ALA A 44 -10.32 -1.83 -2.18
N VAL A 45 -10.51 -3.12 -2.45
CA VAL A 45 -9.48 -4.15 -2.25
C VAL A 45 -8.90 -4.70 -3.56
N GLN A 46 -9.27 -4.12 -4.72
CA GLN A 46 -8.76 -4.46 -6.06
C GLN A 46 -8.25 -3.24 -6.83
N ASP A 47 -8.36 -2.05 -6.28
CA ASP A 47 -8.04 -0.79 -6.95
C ASP A 47 -6.55 -0.68 -7.32
N TYR A 48 -5.63 -1.09 -6.46
CA TYR A 48 -4.21 -1.17 -6.81
C TYR A 48 -3.97 -2.08 -8.00
N GLY A 49 -4.62 -3.25 -8.03
CA GLY A 49 -4.49 -4.21 -9.12
C GLY A 49 -4.81 -3.60 -10.47
N LEU A 50 -5.88 -2.82 -10.54
CA LEU A 50 -6.27 -2.11 -11.77
C LEU A 50 -5.28 -0.98 -12.12
N MET A 51 -4.96 -0.10 -11.16
CA MET A 51 -4.17 1.10 -11.40
C MET A 51 -2.71 0.77 -11.72
N ARG A 52 -2.10 -0.23 -11.06
CA ARG A 52 -0.69 -0.60 -11.30
C ARG A 52 -0.43 -1.23 -12.67
N LEU A 53 -1.48 -1.68 -13.38
CA LEU A 53 -1.36 -2.20 -14.75
C LEU A 53 -1.28 -1.08 -15.78
N LEU A 54 -1.61 0.16 -15.42
CA LEU A 54 -1.55 1.31 -16.30
C LEU A 54 -0.13 1.90 -16.26
N PRO A 55 0.61 1.89 -17.40
CA PRO A 55 2.05 2.11 -17.39
C PRO A 55 2.49 3.52 -16.99
N ASN A 56 1.64 4.52 -17.18
CA ASN A 56 1.97 5.90 -16.87
C ASN A 56 1.39 6.38 -15.53
N ILE A 57 0.50 5.58 -14.90
CA ILE A 57 -0.12 5.96 -13.62
C ILE A 57 0.91 5.86 -12.48
N LEU A 58 1.08 6.97 -11.77
CA LEU A 58 1.72 7.00 -10.47
C LEU A 58 0.67 6.78 -9.39
N ILE A 59 0.81 5.74 -8.59
CA ILE A 59 -0.02 5.49 -7.41
C ILE A 59 0.53 6.31 -6.26
N ALA A 60 -0.32 7.17 -5.68
CA ALA A 60 -0.07 7.91 -4.46
C ALA A 60 -1.00 7.36 -3.36
N SER A 61 -0.42 6.64 -2.41
CA SER A 61 -1.15 6.00 -1.31
C SER A 61 -0.50 6.37 0.02
N PRO A 62 -0.82 7.56 0.55
CA PRO A 62 -0.28 8.06 1.81
C PRO A 62 -0.82 7.28 3.01
N GLY A 63 0.04 7.06 4.02
CA GLY A 63 -0.27 6.31 5.24
C GLY A 63 -0.72 7.17 6.42
N ASP A 64 -0.51 8.49 6.34
CA ASP A 64 -0.91 9.44 7.37
C ASP A 64 -1.17 10.85 6.79
N PRO A 65 -1.71 11.80 7.58
CA PRO A 65 -1.99 13.17 7.10
C PRO A 65 -0.76 13.93 6.60
N MET A 66 0.44 13.64 7.09
CA MET A 66 1.67 14.31 6.63
C MET A 66 2.12 13.75 5.29
N GLU A 67 2.01 12.44 5.07
CA GLU A 67 2.21 11.83 3.75
C GLU A 67 1.17 12.31 2.73
N VAL A 68 -0.09 12.57 3.13
CA VAL A 68 -1.10 13.18 2.24
C VAL A 68 -0.60 14.54 1.73
N ARG A 69 -0.07 15.38 2.64
CA ARG A 69 0.48 16.69 2.26
C ARG A 69 1.70 16.55 1.33
N ALA A 70 2.57 15.58 1.63
CA ALA A 70 3.73 15.27 0.79
C ALA A 70 3.31 14.81 -0.61
N CYS A 71 2.36 13.87 -0.72
CA CYS A 71 1.81 13.41 -1.99
C CYS A 71 1.20 14.54 -2.80
N LEU A 72 0.36 15.38 -2.18
CA LEU A 72 -0.25 16.51 -2.87
C LEU A 72 0.80 17.51 -3.39
N ARG A 73 1.82 17.83 -2.58
CA ARG A 73 2.94 18.68 -3.02
C ARG A 73 3.67 18.04 -4.20
N TYR A 74 4.01 16.75 -4.10
CA TYR A 74 4.71 16.04 -5.16
C TYR A 74 3.91 16.07 -6.48
N LEU A 75 2.62 15.69 -6.44
CA LEU A 75 1.75 15.61 -7.61
C LEU A 75 1.50 16.98 -8.25
N THR A 76 1.42 18.04 -7.44
CA THR A 76 1.28 19.42 -7.94
C THR A 76 2.54 19.91 -8.63
N MET A 77 3.72 19.58 -8.10
CA MET A 77 5.00 19.97 -8.68
C MET A 77 5.42 19.11 -9.88
N ASN A 78 4.91 17.88 -9.96
CA ASN A 78 5.21 16.90 -11.01
C ASN A 78 3.91 16.37 -11.64
N PRO A 79 3.18 17.22 -12.40
CA PRO A 79 1.89 16.84 -12.99
C PRO A 79 2.04 15.68 -13.98
N GLN A 80 1.32 14.58 -13.70
CA GLN A 80 1.34 13.35 -14.50
C GLN A 80 0.08 12.52 -14.23
N PRO A 81 -0.24 11.50 -15.04
CA PRO A 81 -1.29 10.56 -14.72
C PRO A 81 -1.09 10.00 -13.33
N SER A 82 -2.06 10.14 -12.43
CA SER A 82 -1.89 9.76 -11.04
C SER A 82 -3.18 9.26 -10.41
N TYR A 83 -3.04 8.35 -9.46
CA TYR A 83 -4.12 7.84 -8.64
C TYR A 83 -3.80 8.12 -7.17
N LEU A 84 -4.54 9.03 -6.53
CA LEU A 84 -4.40 9.34 -5.11
C LEU A 84 -5.45 8.59 -4.31
N ARG A 85 -5.02 7.59 -3.55
CA ARG A 85 -5.85 6.75 -2.72
C ARG A 85 -5.79 7.21 -1.28
N LEU A 86 -6.87 7.77 -0.79
CA LEU A 86 -7.00 8.21 0.59
C LEU A 86 -7.80 7.18 1.42
N GLY A 87 -7.41 7.01 2.66
CA GLY A 87 -8.18 6.25 3.63
C GLY A 87 -9.41 7.02 4.11
N ARG A 88 -9.73 6.92 5.39
CA ARG A 88 -10.86 7.61 6.04
C ARG A 88 -10.33 8.74 6.93
N ALA A 89 -11.11 9.78 7.12
CA ALA A 89 -10.78 10.84 8.07
C ALA A 89 -10.59 10.28 9.50
N GLY A 90 -9.60 10.82 10.22
CA GLY A 90 -9.30 10.42 11.60
C GLY A 90 -8.12 9.46 11.73
N GLU A 91 -7.37 9.22 10.66
CA GLU A 91 -6.11 8.48 10.73
C GLU A 91 -5.09 9.19 11.63
N PRO A 92 -4.30 8.45 12.43
CA PRO A 92 -3.30 9.03 13.32
C PRO A 92 -2.17 9.68 12.49
N CYS A 93 -1.64 10.78 13.01
CA CYS A 93 -0.47 11.44 12.45
C CYS A 93 0.80 10.78 13.04
N LEU A 94 1.54 10.05 12.22
CA LEU A 94 2.74 9.32 12.65
C LEU A 94 4.02 10.12 12.38
N HIS A 95 4.04 10.93 11.33
CA HIS A 95 5.13 11.84 11.03
C HIS A 95 4.97 13.18 11.79
N LYS A 96 6.06 13.69 12.35
CA LYS A 96 6.07 15.02 13.00
C LYS A 96 5.94 16.16 11.98
N ASP A 97 6.62 15.99 10.85
CA ASP A 97 6.70 16.98 9.77
C ASP A 97 6.31 16.34 8.43
N VAL A 98 6.09 17.17 7.42
CA VAL A 98 5.81 16.70 6.07
C VAL A 98 7.08 16.09 5.49
N PRO A 99 7.13 14.77 5.22
CA PRO A 99 8.33 14.13 4.74
C PRO A 99 8.66 14.46 3.30
N GLU A 100 9.94 14.33 2.93
CA GLU A 100 10.37 14.30 1.54
C GLU A 100 10.12 12.91 0.96
N ILE A 101 9.38 12.85 -0.14
CA ILE A 101 9.02 11.60 -0.80
C ILE A 101 9.40 11.60 -2.28
N ALA A 102 9.65 10.42 -2.82
CA ALA A 102 9.89 10.23 -4.25
C ALA A 102 9.32 8.88 -4.71
N PRO A 103 8.94 8.72 -5.99
CA PRO A 103 8.43 7.46 -6.51
C PRO A 103 9.37 6.29 -6.26
N GLY A 104 8.83 5.23 -5.68
CA GLY A 104 9.55 3.98 -5.38
C GLY A 104 10.56 4.07 -4.23
N LYS A 105 10.66 5.19 -3.53
CA LYS A 105 11.54 5.33 -2.37
C LYS A 105 10.84 4.97 -1.08
N TRP A 106 11.54 4.20 -0.25
CA TRP A 106 11.08 3.84 1.08
C TRP A 106 11.31 5.01 2.03
N LEU A 107 10.28 5.37 2.75
CA LEU A 107 10.30 6.41 3.77
C LEU A 107 10.43 5.75 5.14
N LEU A 108 11.49 6.05 5.88
CA LEU A 108 11.69 5.53 7.22
C LEU A 108 10.72 6.20 8.21
N VAL A 109 9.95 5.39 8.93
CA VAL A 109 8.99 5.82 9.97
C VAL A 109 9.51 5.44 11.37
N HIS A 110 10.09 4.24 11.49
CA HIS A 110 10.69 3.75 12.74
C HIS A 110 11.95 2.95 12.44
N SER A 111 13.05 3.22 13.18
CA SER A 111 14.38 2.66 12.86
C SER A 111 14.59 1.21 13.29
N GLY A 112 13.76 0.67 14.19
CA GLY A 112 13.96 -0.67 14.74
C GLY A 112 15.23 -0.79 15.59
N ASP A 113 15.71 -2.03 15.74
CA ASP A 113 16.88 -2.42 16.54
C ASP A 113 18.18 -2.59 15.74
N GLY A 114 18.16 -2.28 14.43
CA GLY A 114 19.30 -2.50 13.53
C GLY A 114 19.41 -3.91 12.95
N SER A 115 18.48 -4.80 13.21
CA SER A 115 18.49 -6.21 12.78
C SER A 115 18.26 -6.43 11.28
N LYS A 116 18.20 -5.39 10.46
CA LYS A 116 17.92 -5.46 9.01
C LYS A 116 16.61 -6.18 8.67
N ARG A 117 15.61 -6.06 9.55
CA ARG A 117 14.24 -6.53 9.35
C ARG A 117 13.30 -5.34 9.25
N SER A 118 12.37 -5.36 8.30
CA SER A 118 11.46 -4.23 8.10
C SER A 118 10.04 -4.66 7.83
N LEU A 119 9.08 -3.91 8.40
CA LEU A 119 7.72 -3.83 7.88
C LEU A 119 7.70 -2.75 6.79
N LEU A 120 7.11 -3.03 5.65
CA LEU A 120 6.95 -2.11 4.53
C LEU A 120 5.48 -1.98 4.18
N THR A 121 4.96 -0.76 4.23
CA THR A 121 3.53 -0.49 3.99
C THR A 121 3.31 0.51 2.87
N THR A 122 2.08 0.58 2.42
CA THR A 122 1.54 1.66 1.59
C THR A 122 0.13 1.98 2.05
N GLY A 123 -0.24 3.26 2.07
CA GLY A 123 -1.59 3.69 2.46
C GLY A 123 -1.91 3.52 3.94
N ALA A 124 -3.19 3.45 4.24
CA ALA A 124 -3.75 3.46 5.61
C ALA A 124 -3.26 2.33 6.53
N THR A 125 -2.64 1.28 5.97
CA THR A 125 -2.03 0.20 6.78
C THR A 125 -0.80 0.64 7.57
N LEU A 126 -0.31 1.85 7.38
CA LEU A 126 0.82 2.39 8.15
C LEU A 126 0.52 2.42 9.65
N ALA A 127 -0.68 2.85 10.04
CA ALA A 127 -1.10 2.87 11.45
C ALA A 127 -1.18 1.44 12.03
N GLN A 128 -1.68 0.48 11.27
CA GLN A 128 -1.73 -0.92 11.65
C GLN A 128 -0.32 -1.51 11.81
N ALA A 129 0.58 -1.22 10.88
CA ALA A 129 1.97 -1.68 10.96
C ALA A 129 2.71 -1.09 12.17
N GLN A 130 2.42 0.17 12.54
CA GLN A 130 2.95 0.77 13.76
C GLN A 130 2.51 -0.01 15.01
N GLN A 131 1.26 -0.44 15.07
CA GLN A 131 0.76 -1.28 16.18
C GLN A 131 1.46 -2.64 16.21
N TRP A 132 1.75 -3.22 15.06
CA TRP A 132 2.42 -4.52 14.97
C TRP A 132 3.84 -4.51 15.54
N LEU A 133 4.52 -3.38 15.58
CA LEU A 133 5.85 -3.28 16.23
C LEU A 133 5.81 -3.65 17.73
N THR A 134 4.63 -3.67 18.37
CA THR A 134 4.46 -4.09 19.76
C THR A 134 4.17 -5.59 19.89
N VAL A 135 3.90 -6.30 18.79
CA VAL A 135 3.66 -7.75 18.78
C VAL A 135 5.00 -8.48 18.78
N ALA A 136 5.11 -9.55 19.57
CA ALA A 136 6.36 -10.28 19.79
C ALA A 136 7.11 -10.67 18.51
N SER A 137 6.38 -11.07 17.45
CA SER A 137 6.95 -11.46 16.14
C SER A 137 7.62 -10.31 15.39
N TYR A 138 7.26 -9.05 15.70
CA TYR A 138 7.72 -7.86 14.98
C TYR A 138 8.49 -6.86 15.84
N VAL A 139 8.71 -7.18 17.11
CA VAL A 139 9.58 -6.35 17.98
C VAL A 139 10.97 -6.26 17.35
N GLY A 140 11.51 -5.04 17.30
CA GLY A 140 12.82 -4.75 16.72
C GLY A 140 12.82 -4.51 15.20
N TYR A 141 11.72 -4.77 14.49
CA TYR A 141 11.62 -4.42 13.08
C TYR A 141 11.67 -2.90 12.87
N ALA A 142 12.31 -2.48 11.78
CA ALA A 142 12.10 -1.13 11.27
C ALA A 142 10.71 -1.04 10.60
N LEU A 143 10.17 0.18 10.46
CA LEU A 143 8.95 0.45 9.72
C LEU A 143 9.23 1.44 8.61
N HIS A 144 8.84 1.09 7.41
CA HIS A 144 8.90 1.96 6.25
C HIS A 144 7.53 2.10 5.60
N SER A 145 7.27 3.30 5.06
CA SER A 145 6.15 3.57 4.16
C SER A 145 6.67 3.76 2.73
N MET A 146 5.85 3.42 1.74
CA MET A 146 6.09 3.76 0.34
C MET A 146 4.84 4.46 -0.23
N PRO A 147 4.71 5.78 -0.02
CA PRO A 147 3.52 6.51 -0.43
C PRO A 147 3.39 6.71 -1.94
N LEU A 148 4.50 6.64 -2.71
CA LEU A 148 4.50 6.81 -4.17
C LEU A 148 5.12 5.58 -4.85
N TRP A 149 4.36 4.90 -5.70
CA TRP A 149 4.82 3.72 -6.42
C TRP A 149 4.06 3.51 -7.74
N GLY A 150 4.49 2.56 -8.55
CA GLY A 150 3.89 2.26 -9.84
C GLY A 150 4.87 1.50 -10.72
N MET A 151 4.51 1.28 -11.98
CA MET A 151 5.28 0.44 -12.88
C MET A 151 6.72 0.95 -13.08
N SER A 152 6.90 2.25 -13.24
CA SER A 152 8.21 2.89 -13.45
C SER A 152 9.17 2.77 -12.27
N ALA A 153 8.65 2.51 -11.07
CA ALA A 153 9.45 2.45 -9.84
C ALA A 153 9.95 1.03 -9.49
N LYS A 154 9.61 0.01 -10.28
CA LYS A 154 10.03 -1.38 -10.02
C LYS A 154 11.54 -1.55 -9.96
N SER A 155 12.27 -0.94 -10.88
CA SER A 155 13.75 -1.05 -10.96
C SER A 155 14.49 -0.50 -9.73
N LEU A 156 13.82 0.35 -8.93
CA LEU A 156 14.38 0.94 -7.73
C LEU A 156 14.31 0.00 -6.51
N GLN A 157 13.62 -1.14 -6.59
CA GLN A 157 13.35 -1.96 -5.41
C GLN A 157 14.51 -2.88 -5.04
N ALA A 158 15.15 -3.55 -6.00
CA ALA A 158 16.23 -4.47 -5.72
C ALA A 158 17.40 -3.84 -4.93
N PRO A 159 17.90 -2.63 -5.26
CA PRO A 159 18.95 -1.97 -4.46
C PRO A 159 18.55 -1.66 -3.03
N GLN A 160 17.28 -1.25 -2.80
CA GLN A 160 16.78 -0.94 -1.45
C GLN A 160 16.63 -2.22 -0.62
N ILE A 161 16.09 -3.29 -1.21
CA ILE A 161 15.88 -4.58 -0.55
C ILE A 161 17.21 -5.29 -0.23
N ALA A 162 18.26 -5.06 -1.02
CA ALA A 162 19.56 -5.72 -0.85
C ALA A 162 20.17 -5.53 0.55
N SER A 163 19.89 -4.42 1.22
CA SER A 163 20.36 -4.12 2.57
C SER A 163 19.57 -4.83 3.67
N TRP A 164 18.42 -5.44 3.39
CA TRP A 164 17.52 -6.07 4.34
C TRP A 164 17.59 -7.59 4.28
N GLU A 165 17.47 -8.24 5.42
CA GLU A 165 17.44 -9.71 5.55
C GLU A 165 16.02 -10.25 5.47
N SER A 166 15.04 -9.51 5.99
CA SER A 166 13.63 -9.89 5.99
C SER A 166 12.76 -8.65 5.84
N ILE A 167 11.75 -8.73 4.97
CA ILE A 167 10.76 -7.68 4.75
C ILE A 167 9.38 -8.30 4.78
N VAL A 168 8.49 -7.69 5.55
CA VAL A 168 7.08 -8.03 5.59
C VAL A 168 6.29 -6.87 4.99
N THR A 169 5.65 -7.08 3.84
CA THR A 169 4.75 -6.08 3.28
C THR A 169 3.37 -6.20 3.92
N ILE A 170 2.74 -5.05 4.20
CA ILE A 170 1.41 -4.98 4.81
C ILE A 170 0.53 -4.08 3.95
N GLU A 171 -0.61 -4.59 3.53
CA GLU A 171 -1.57 -3.89 2.67
C GLU A 171 -3.02 -4.26 2.96
N ASP A 172 -3.95 -3.33 2.73
CA ASP A 172 -5.40 -3.53 2.80
C ASP A 172 -6.02 -3.78 1.42
N HIS A 173 -5.37 -4.64 0.65
CA HIS A 173 -5.72 -5.06 -0.70
C HIS A 173 -5.66 -6.59 -0.79
N LEU A 174 -6.31 -7.20 -1.77
CA LEU A 174 -6.16 -8.63 -2.03
C LEU A 174 -4.70 -8.95 -2.36
N VAL A 175 -4.26 -10.16 -2.00
CA VAL A 175 -2.89 -10.62 -2.27
C VAL A 175 -2.57 -10.56 -3.77
N ASP A 176 -3.55 -10.87 -4.61
CA ASP A 176 -3.39 -10.82 -6.05
C ASP A 176 -3.48 -9.37 -6.57
N GLY A 177 -2.47 -8.95 -7.28
CA GLY A 177 -2.40 -7.62 -7.88
C GLY A 177 -2.09 -6.47 -6.90
N GLY A 178 -1.93 -6.73 -5.61
CA GLY A 178 -1.64 -5.73 -4.60
C GLY A 178 -0.18 -5.25 -4.55
N PHE A 179 0.14 -4.49 -3.52
CA PHE A 179 1.45 -3.91 -3.29
C PHE A 179 2.53 -4.98 -3.04
N GLY A 180 2.24 -5.99 -2.23
CA GLY A 180 3.18 -7.08 -1.95
C GLY A 180 3.53 -7.90 -3.19
N SER A 181 2.55 -8.18 -4.06
CA SER A 181 2.81 -8.83 -5.34
C SER A 181 3.65 -7.94 -6.26
N TRP A 182 3.40 -6.63 -6.28
CA TRP A 182 4.20 -5.67 -7.04
C TRP A 182 5.67 -5.64 -6.56
N ILE A 183 5.92 -5.67 -5.25
CA ILE A 183 7.28 -5.78 -4.68
C ILE A 183 7.96 -7.06 -5.17
N ARG A 184 7.28 -8.21 -5.09
CA ARG A 184 7.84 -9.50 -5.55
C ARG A 184 8.18 -9.50 -7.04
N GLU A 185 7.29 -9.00 -7.87
CA GLU A 185 7.52 -8.86 -9.32
C GLU A 185 8.68 -7.92 -9.62
N SER A 186 8.90 -6.89 -8.81
CA SER A 186 10.05 -5.99 -8.94
C SER A 186 11.41 -6.68 -8.72
N LEU A 187 11.39 -7.89 -8.18
CA LEU A 187 12.57 -8.71 -7.84
C LEU A 187 12.69 -9.96 -8.70
N GLU A 188 11.94 -10.09 -9.79
CA GLU A 188 11.94 -11.28 -10.64
C GLU A 188 13.36 -11.65 -11.10
N SER A 189 14.17 -10.66 -11.45
CA SER A 189 15.58 -10.85 -11.84
C SER A 189 16.52 -11.14 -10.66
N SER A 190 16.02 -11.17 -9.43
CA SER A 190 16.80 -11.37 -8.20
C SER A 190 16.07 -12.32 -7.23
N PRO A 191 15.92 -13.61 -7.57
CA PRO A 191 15.12 -14.57 -6.79
C PRO A 191 15.57 -14.72 -5.34
N HIS A 192 16.86 -14.51 -5.06
CA HIS A 192 17.40 -14.55 -3.70
C HIS A 192 16.89 -13.41 -2.80
N LEU A 193 16.62 -12.22 -3.40
CA LEU A 193 16.00 -11.11 -2.69
C LEU A 193 14.48 -11.34 -2.52
N MET A 194 13.82 -11.88 -3.55
CA MET A 194 12.40 -12.17 -3.51
C MET A 194 12.04 -13.12 -2.34
N ARG A 195 12.91 -14.06 -2.00
CA ARG A 195 12.72 -15.00 -0.87
C ARG A 195 12.70 -14.30 0.50
N ARG A 196 13.18 -13.06 0.61
CA ARG A 196 13.17 -12.25 1.83
C ARG A 196 11.84 -11.54 2.06
N ILE A 197 10.91 -11.62 1.09
CA ILE A 197 9.63 -10.92 1.13
C ILE A 197 8.52 -11.85 1.62
N SER A 198 7.91 -11.49 2.73
CA SER A 198 6.65 -12.06 3.21
C SER A 198 5.52 -11.05 3.00
N VAL A 199 4.39 -11.49 2.46
CA VAL A 199 3.25 -10.61 2.16
C VAL A 199 2.16 -10.82 3.21
N ARG A 200 1.65 -9.71 3.75
CA ARG A 200 0.44 -9.64 4.57
C ARG A 200 -0.59 -8.81 3.81
N ALA A 201 -1.53 -9.49 3.21
CA ALA A 201 -2.58 -8.94 2.37
C ALA A 201 -3.92 -9.60 2.72
N LEU A 202 -5.00 -9.15 2.15
CA LEU A 202 -6.32 -9.69 2.43
C LEU A 202 -6.58 -10.96 1.61
N ASP A 203 -7.18 -11.95 2.27
CA ASP A 203 -7.79 -13.12 1.64
C ASP A 203 -9.07 -12.72 0.91
N SER A 204 -9.35 -13.38 -0.21
CA SER A 204 -10.54 -13.12 -1.04
C SER A 204 -11.88 -13.33 -0.31
N LYS A 205 -11.91 -14.06 0.81
CA LYS A 205 -13.10 -14.21 1.65
C LYS A 205 -13.64 -12.88 2.14
N VAL A 206 -12.81 -11.84 2.24
CA VAL A 206 -13.22 -10.48 2.62
C VAL A 206 -14.32 -9.94 1.72
N CYS A 207 -14.36 -10.35 0.45
CA CYS A 207 -15.39 -9.93 -0.49
C CYS A 207 -16.81 -10.40 -0.13
N GLY A 208 -16.93 -11.45 0.69
CA GLY A 208 -18.22 -11.95 1.18
C GLY A 208 -18.60 -11.43 2.58
N MET A 209 -17.79 -10.55 3.16
CA MET A 209 -17.93 -10.13 4.56
C MET A 209 -18.42 -8.67 4.69
N VAL A 210 -19.03 -8.38 5.82
CA VAL A 210 -19.49 -7.04 6.23
C VAL A 210 -19.07 -6.84 7.67
N GLY A 211 -18.39 -5.72 7.96
CA GLY A 211 -17.90 -5.46 9.31
C GLY A 211 -17.06 -4.19 9.42
N GLY A 212 -16.63 -3.86 10.62
CA GLY A 212 -15.70 -2.77 10.86
C GLY A 212 -14.34 -3.03 10.19
N GLN A 213 -13.66 -1.98 9.75
CA GLN A 213 -12.36 -2.06 9.07
C GLN A 213 -11.35 -2.92 9.85
N GLU A 214 -11.19 -2.66 11.14
CA GLU A 214 -10.23 -3.37 11.98
C GLU A 214 -10.57 -4.86 12.11
N THR A 215 -11.84 -5.18 12.36
CA THR A 215 -12.33 -6.56 12.47
C THR A 215 -12.08 -7.32 11.17
N LEU A 216 -12.49 -6.76 10.02
CA LEU A 216 -12.28 -7.39 8.72
C LEU A 216 -10.80 -7.56 8.40
N PHE A 217 -9.96 -6.58 8.73
CA PHE A 217 -8.53 -6.68 8.52
C PHE A 217 -7.92 -7.82 9.35
N GLN A 218 -8.25 -7.90 10.65
CA GLN A 218 -7.75 -8.95 11.52
C GLN A 218 -8.21 -10.35 11.13
N GLU A 219 -9.46 -10.49 10.66
CA GLU A 219 -10.02 -11.78 10.27
C GLU A 219 -9.58 -12.25 8.88
N CYS A 220 -9.29 -11.32 7.99
CA CYS A 220 -9.02 -11.62 6.58
C CYS A 220 -7.56 -11.48 6.18
N ILE A 221 -6.71 -10.89 7.03
CA ILE A 221 -5.29 -10.81 6.70
C ILE A 221 -4.65 -12.19 6.66
N ILE A 222 -3.87 -12.44 5.61
CA ILE A 222 -3.11 -13.68 5.48
C ILE A 222 -1.91 -13.61 6.41
N LEU A 223 -1.91 -14.45 7.44
CA LEU A 223 -0.79 -14.63 8.36
C LEU A 223 0.10 -15.80 7.91
N PRO A 224 1.40 -15.82 8.27
CA PRO A 224 2.23 -16.99 8.07
C PRO A 224 1.67 -18.18 8.84
N PHE A 225 2.07 -19.37 8.42
CA PHE A 225 1.56 -20.63 8.99
C PHE A 225 1.84 -20.75 10.50
N ASP A 226 2.97 -20.23 10.95
CA ASP A 226 3.42 -20.20 12.34
C ASP A 226 2.71 -19.15 13.22
N GLU A 227 2.05 -18.16 12.61
CA GLU A 227 1.25 -17.14 13.30
C GLU A 227 -0.27 -17.37 13.21
N GLN A 228 -0.69 -18.49 12.59
CA GLN A 228 -2.11 -18.81 12.49
C GLN A 228 -2.66 -19.11 13.89
N ARG A 229 -3.71 -18.38 14.30
CA ARG A 229 -4.37 -18.62 15.58
C ARG A 229 -4.89 -20.07 15.62
N PRO A 230 -4.72 -20.80 16.71
CA PRO A 230 -5.43 -22.06 16.89
C PRO A 230 -6.94 -21.81 16.76
N LYS A 231 -7.61 -22.68 16.03
CA LYS A 231 -9.07 -22.65 15.83
C LYS A 231 -9.81 -22.84 17.13
#